data_54c24923d260877a5019f6a67deb5e2f
#
_entry.id   54c24923d260877a5019f6a67deb5e2f
#
_cell.length_a   1.000
_cell.length_b   1.000
_cell.length_c   1.000
_cell.angle_alpha   90.00
_cell.angle_beta   90.00
_cell.angle_gamma   90.00
#
_symmetry.space_group_name_H-M   'P 1'
#
loop_
_entity.id
_entity.type
_entity.pdbx_description
1 polymer ?
#
loop_
_entity_poly.entity_id
_entity_poly.type
_entity_poly.pdbx_seq_one_letter_code
_entity_poly.pdbx_strand_id
1 'polypeptide(L)'
;MVEKIVNIDGKGVRFKASAAIPRLYRLKFRRDIFKDLTKLEKAYSDKPEGGFEIDDLEIFENVAYIMAAHADENVPPTINEWLDQFGMFSIYEVLPEILELWGSNLFTDVEAKKNSGKPTGN
;
A
#
# COMPACT_ATOMS: atom_id res chain seq x y z
N MET A 1 -3.69 3.95 13.35
CA MET A 1 -4.28 3.33 12.15
C MET A 1 -4.57 4.40 11.12
N VAL A 2 -4.22 4.16 9.88
CA VAL A 2 -4.39 5.13 8.81
C VAL A 2 -5.35 4.57 7.76
N GLU A 3 -6.32 5.38 7.37
CA GLU A 3 -7.28 5.01 6.34
C GLU A 3 -7.38 6.15 5.34
N LYS A 4 -7.51 5.80 4.06
CA LYS A 4 -7.57 6.80 3.00
C LYS A 4 -8.60 6.37 1.97
N ILE A 5 -9.35 7.34 1.44
CA ILE A 5 -10.29 7.08 0.36
C ILE A 5 -9.69 7.68 -0.90
N VAL A 6 -9.55 6.84 -1.92
CA VAL A 6 -9.00 7.25 -3.20
C VAL A 6 -10.06 7.08 -4.27
N ASN A 7 -10.24 8.10 -5.08
CA ASN A 7 -11.19 8.03 -6.19
C ASN A 7 -10.54 7.30 -7.37
N ILE A 8 -11.15 6.18 -7.76
CA ILE A 8 -10.68 5.41 -8.91
C ILE A 8 -11.87 5.24 -9.85
N ASP A 9 -11.79 5.83 -11.04
CA ASP A 9 -12.86 5.76 -12.04
C ASP A 9 -14.20 6.25 -11.47
N GLY A 10 -14.16 7.28 -10.64
CA GLY A 10 -15.37 7.84 -10.05
C GLY A 10 -15.87 7.08 -8.84
N LYS A 11 -15.18 6.06 -8.41
CA LYS A 11 -15.56 5.28 -7.24
C LYS A 11 -14.63 5.58 -6.09
N GLY A 12 -15.20 5.82 -4.91
CA GLY A 12 -14.38 6.02 -3.71
C GLY A 12 -13.97 4.67 -3.14
N VAL A 13 -12.69 4.36 -3.21
CA VAL A 13 -12.16 3.09 -2.72
C VAL A 13 -11.38 3.35 -1.43
N ARG A 14 -11.71 2.59 -0.38
CA ARG A 14 -11.08 2.76 0.92
C ARG A 14 -9.89 1.84 1.05
N PHE A 15 -8.80 2.38 1.59
CA PHE A 15 -7.59 1.61 1.88
C PHE A 15 -7.24 1.83 3.35
N LYS A 16 -6.91 0.75 4.04
CA LYS A 16 -6.63 0.81 5.47
C LYS A 16 -5.29 0.17 5.76
N ALA A 17 -4.44 0.91 6.46
CA ALA A 17 -3.13 0.42 6.86
C ALA A 17 -3.08 0.35 8.39
N SER A 18 -3.30 -0.82 8.93
CA SER A 18 -3.26 -1.07 10.36
C SER A 18 -2.19 -2.10 10.68
N ALA A 19 -1.97 -2.33 11.97
CA ALA A 19 -1.00 -3.33 12.39
C ALA A 19 -1.35 -4.74 11.93
N ALA A 20 -2.60 -4.96 11.54
CA ALA A 20 -3.01 -6.28 11.03
C ALA A 20 -2.51 -6.54 9.60
N ILE A 21 -2.24 -5.48 8.85
CA ILE A 21 -1.87 -5.63 7.44
C ILE A 21 -0.66 -6.54 7.22
N PRO A 22 0.46 -6.37 7.94
CA PRO A 22 1.61 -7.25 7.71
C PRO A 22 1.27 -8.73 7.92
N ARG A 23 0.44 -9.02 8.92
CA ARG A 23 0.04 -10.39 9.18
C ARG A 23 -0.88 -10.92 8.08
N LEU A 24 -1.87 -10.12 7.68
CA LEU A 24 -2.79 -10.51 6.62
C LEU A 24 -2.05 -10.77 5.32
N TYR A 25 -1.10 -9.90 5.02
CA TYR A 25 -0.30 -10.03 3.81
C TYR A 25 0.52 -11.32 3.84
N ARG A 26 1.18 -11.58 4.96
CA ARG A 26 2.01 -12.78 5.11
C ARG A 26 1.17 -14.05 4.99
N LEU A 27 -0.01 -14.06 5.62
CA LEU A 27 -0.86 -15.24 5.59
C LEU A 27 -1.43 -15.50 4.21
N LYS A 28 -1.77 -14.44 3.49
CA LYS A 28 -2.38 -14.61 2.17
C LYS A 28 -1.35 -14.86 1.07
N PHE A 29 -0.26 -14.10 1.10
CA PHE A 29 0.71 -14.13 -0.01
C PHE A 29 2.01 -14.83 0.34
N ARG A 30 2.21 -15.18 1.61
CA ARG A 30 3.44 -15.83 2.07
C ARG A 30 4.66 -14.96 1.81
N ARG A 31 4.51 -13.65 1.98
CA ARG A 31 5.57 -12.68 1.72
C ARG A 31 5.61 -11.67 2.85
N ASP A 32 6.75 -10.97 2.93
CA ASP A 32 6.99 -9.93 3.93
C ASP A 32 6.63 -8.59 3.30
N ILE A 33 5.58 -7.95 3.80
CA ILE A 33 5.12 -6.69 3.23
C ILE A 33 6.17 -5.59 3.36
N PHE A 34 6.99 -5.62 4.42
CA PHE A 34 8.00 -4.58 4.60
C PHE A 34 9.05 -4.64 3.51
N LYS A 35 9.49 -5.84 3.18
CA LYS A 35 10.43 -6.01 2.07
C LYS A 35 9.81 -5.65 0.75
N ASP A 36 8.58 -6.06 0.54
CA ASP A 36 7.89 -5.81 -0.73
C ASP A 36 7.65 -4.31 -0.92
N LEU A 37 7.19 -3.61 0.11
CA LEU A 37 6.93 -2.18 -0.01
C LEU A 37 8.21 -1.38 -0.15
N THR A 38 9.28 -1.81 0.53
CA THR A 38 10.58 -1.15 0.36
C THR A 38 11.05 -1.28 -1.08
N LYS A 39 10.90 -2.46 -1.66
CA LYS A 39 11.27 -2.69 -3.05
C LYS A 39 10.42 -1.83 -3.99
N LEU A 40 9.12 -1.78 -3.73
CA LEU A 40 8.19 -1.00 -4.55
C LEU A 40 8.49 0.48 -4.48
N GLU A 41 8.76 0.98 -3.28
CA GLU A 41 9.07 2.39 -3.10
C GLU A 41 10.36 2.76 -3.83
N LYS A 42 11.35 1.88 -3.75
CA LYS A 42 12.61 2.13 -4.44
C LYS A 42 12.41 2.15 -5.95
N ALA A 43 11.63 1.20 -6.46
CA ALA A 43 11.36 1.16 -7.90
C ALA A 43 10.65 2.42 -8.35
N TYR A 44 9.70 2.91 -7.54
CA TYR A 44 8.97 4.12 -7.86
C TYR A 44 9.89 5.34 -7.88
N SER A 45 10.77 5.44 -6.90
CA SER A 45 11.70 6.56 -6.79
C SER A 45 12.76 6.55 -7.88
N ASP A 46 13.30 5.36 -8.17
CA ASP A 46 14.40 5.23 -9.12
C ASP A 46 13.93 5.31 -10.57
N LYS A 47 12.67 4.95 -10.81
CA LYS A 47 12.15 4.88 -12.17
C LYS A 47 10.81 5.59 -12.25
N PRO A 48 10.80 6.91 -12.03
CA PRO A 48 9.55 7.65 -11.96
C PRO A 48 8.77 7.66 -13.27
N GLU A 49 9.41 7.31 -14.36
CA GLU A 49 8.74 7.32 -15.67
C GLU A 49 8.21 5.95 -16.06
N GLY A 50 7.99 5.09 -15.08
CA GLY A 50 7.29 3.86 -15.35
C GLY A 50 8.13 2.66 -15.70
N GLY A 51 9.32 2.57 -15.19
CA GLY A 51 10.17 1.43 -15.46
C GLY A 51 9.97 0.27 -14.49
N PHE A 52 8.72 0.02 -14.07
CA PHE A 52 8.46 -1.08 -13.15
C PHE A 52 8.62 -2.42 -13.83
N GLU A 53 9.12 -3.38 -13.05
CA GLU A 53 9.20 -4.76 -13.51
C GLU A 53 7.91 -5.49 -13.15
N ILE A 54 7.74 -6.67 -13.70
CA ILE A 54 6.54 -7.47 -13.45
C ILE A 54 6.36 -7.72 -11.95
N ASP A 55 7.45 -8.02 -11.25
CA ASP A 55 7.39 -8.25 -9.82
C ASP A 55 6.87 -7.02 -9.06
N ASP A 56 7.30 -5.84 -9.50
CA ASP A 56 6.87 -4.60 -8.85
C ASP A 56 5.37 -4.39 -8.99
N LEU A 57 4.85 -4.68 -10.18
CA LEU A 57 3.42 -4.54 -10.44
C LEU A 57 2.62 -5.52 -9.60
N GLU A 58 3.11 -6.74 -9.48
CA GLU A 58 2.43 -7.75 -8.68
C GLU A 58 2.43 -7.36 -7.20
N ILE A 59 3.54 -6.84 -6.71
CA ILE A 59 3.61 -6.37 -5.32
C ILE A 59 2.57 -5.27 -5.10
N PHE A 60 2.49 -4.31 -6.01
CA PHE A 60 1.53 -3.23 -5.89
C PHE A 60 0.11 -3.76 -5.83
N GLU A 61 -0.23 -4.66 -6.74
CA GLU A 61 -1.58 -5.23 -6.79
C GLU A 61 -1.93 -5.95 -5.49
N ASN A 62 -0.99 -6.72 -4.98
CA ASN A 62 -1.21 -7.47 -3.74
C ASN A 62 -1.41 -6.53 -2.55
N VAL A 63 -0.56 -5.52 -2.43
CA VAL A 63 -0.64 -4.59 -1.32
C VAL A 63 -1.93 -3.78 -1.38
N ALA A 64 -2.26 -3.27 -2.55
CA ALA A 64 -3.47 -2.47 -2.71
C ALA A 64 -4.69 -3.32 -2.38
N TYR A 65 -4.74 -4.55 -2.86
CA TYR A 65 -5.85 -5.43 -2.60
C TYR A 65 -6.03 -5.70 -1.11
N ILE A 66 -4.93 -6.03 -0.41
CA ILE A 66 -5.04 -6.40 1.00
C ILE A 66 -5.51 -5.20 1.83
N MET A 67 -5.06 -4.00 1.50
CA MET A 67 -5.49 -2.80 2.19
C MET A 67 -6.95 -2.47 1.92
N ALA A 68 -7.40 -2.68 0.68
CA ALA A 68 -8.79 -2.44 0.33
C ALA A 68 -9.71 -3.47 0.98
N ALA A 69 -9.32 -4.73 0.94
CA ALA A 69 -10.13 -5.80 1.53
C ALA A 69 -10.24 -5.64 3.03
N HIS A 70 -9.17 -5.15 3.67
CA HIS A 70 -9.20 -4.92 5.11
C HIS A 70 -10.09 -3.73 5.47
N ALA A 71 -10.22 -2.78 4.56
CA ALA A 71 -11.04 -1.59 4.81
C ALA A 71 -12.52 -1.83 4.55
N ASP A 72 -12.86 -2.75 3.65
CA ASP A 72 -14.23 -2.89 3.17
C ASP A 72 -14.54 -4.37 2.92
N GLU A 73 -15.49 -4.91 3.69
CA GLU A 73 -15.85 -6.32 3.58
C GLU A 73 -16.55 -6.64 2.27
N ASN A 74 -16.97 -5.63 1.53
CA ASN A 74 -17.62 -5.83 0.22
C ASN A 74 -16.64 -6.00 -0.93
N VAL A 75 -15.34 -5.88 -0.65
CA VAL A 75 -14.33 -6.10 -1.67
C VAL A 75 -14.36 -7.57 -2.07
N PRO A 76 -14.32 -7.88 -3.38
CA PRO A 76 -14.40 -9.27 -3.84
C PRO A 76 -13.32 -10.15 -3.23
N PRO A 77 -13.58 -11.45 -3.14
CA PRO A 77 -12.65 -12.37 -2.47
C PRO A 77 -11.37 -12.65 -3.25
N THR A 78 -11.29 -12.28 -4.53
CA THR A 78 -10.07 -12.48 -5.30
C THR A 78 -9.58 -11.17 -5.88
N ILE A 79 -8.26 -11.10 -6.08
CA ILE A 79 -7.64 -9.92 -6.67
C ILE A 79 -8.17 -9.67 -8.06
N ASN A 80 -8.33 -10.72 -8.84
CA ASN A 80 -8.81 -10.59 -10.21
C ASN A 80 -10.21 -9.96 -10.26
N GLU A 81 -11.10 -10.41 -9.41
CA GLU A 81 -12.44 -9.84 -9.36
C GLU A 81 -12.41 -8.38 -8.96
N TRP A 82 -11.52 -8.06 -8.01
CA TRP A 82 -11.40 -6.67 -7.54
C TRP A 82 -10.86 -5.78 -8.65
N LEU A 83 -9.80 -6.22 -9.32
CA LEU A 83 -9.17 -5.43 -10.39
C LEU A 83 -10.11 -5.25 -11.58
N ASP A 84 -10.98 -6.22 -11.83
CA ASP A 84 -11.92 -6.14 -12.94
C ASP A 84 -12.88 -4.95 -12.84
N GLN A 85 -13.00 -4.36 -11.66
CA GLN A 85 -13.89 -3.22 -11.45
C GLN A 85 -13.31 -1.91 -11.98
N PHE A 86 -12.02 -1.91 -12.33
CA PHE A 86 -11.33 -0.66 -12.67
C PHE A 86 -10.80 -0.70 -14.10
N GLY A 87 -10.59 0.49 -14.68
CA GLY A 87 -9.98 0.59 -15.99
C GLY A 87 -8.54 0.09 -15.98
N MET A 88 -8.07 -0.33 -17.15
CA MET A 88 -6.78 -1.00 -17.27
C MET A 88 -5.63 -0.24 -16.60
N PHE A 89 -5.64 1.09 -16.70
CA PHE A 89 -4.56 1.89 -16.15
C PHE A 89 -4.94 2.64 -14.89
N SER A 90 -6.24 2.71 -14.59
CA SER A 90 -6.72 3.54 -13.50
C SER A 90 -6.21 3.08 -12.15
N ILE A 91 -6.10 1.77 -11.95
CA ILE A 91 -5.69 1.24 -10.65
C ILE A 91 -4.26 1.65 -10.31
N TYR A 92 -3.42 1.83 -11.33
CA TYR A 92 -2.01 2.17 -11.08
C TYR A 92 -1.83 3.60 -10.64
N GLU A 93 -2.84 4.46 -10.82
CA GLU A 93 -2.79 5.82 -10.30
C GLU A 93 -2.85 5.83 -8.77
N VAL A 94 -3.23 4.71 -8.18
CA VAL A 94 -3.28 4.57 -6.73
C VAL A 94 -1.89 4.36 -6.13
N LEU A 95 -0.91 4.00 -6.94
CA LEU A 95 0.42 3.67 -6.43
C LEU A 95 1.01 4.72 -5.49
N PRO A 96 1.06 6.01 -5.87
CA PRO A 96 1.59 7.01 -4.93
C PRO A 96 0.77 7.11 -3.66
N GLU A 97 -0.54 6.87 -3.74
CA GLU A 97 -1.39 6.91 -2.55
C GLU A 97 -1.07 5.77 -1.59
N ILE A 98 -0.81 4.59 -2.14
CA ILE A 98 -0.44 3.43 -1.32
C ILE A 98 0.91 3.68 -0.65
N LEU A 99 1.87 4.21 -1.41
CA LEU A 99 3.18 4.53 -0.84
C LEU A 99 3.09 5.60 0.23
N GLU A 100 2.19 6.56 0.04
CA GLU A 100 1.98 7.60 1.06
C GLU A 100 1.39 7.01 2.33
N LEU A 101 0.43 6.10 2.21
CA LEU A 101 -0.11 5.40 3.36
C LEU A 101 0.97 4.63 4.11
N TRP A 102 1.80 3.92 3.35
CA TRP A 102 2.90 3.17 3.90
C TRP A 102 3.89 4.11 4.60
N GLY A 103 4.26 5.20 3.94
CA GLY A 103 5.21 6.15 4.48
C GLY A 103 4.68 6.85 5.72
N SER A 104 3.43 7.27 5.71
CA SER A 104 2.81 7.92 6.86
C SER A 104 2.80 7.00 8.06
N ASN A 105 2.40 5.75 7.83
CA ASN A 105 2.31 4.78 8.88
C ASN A 105 3.68 4.47 9.47
N LEU A 106 4.65 4.25 8.59
CA LEU A 106 6.00 3.90 9.00
C LEU A 106 6.73 5.08 9.61
N PHE A 107 6.72 6.22 8.91
CA PHE A 107 7.46 7.39 9.36
C PHE A 107 6.89 7.98 10.63
N THR A 108 5.60 7.95 10.80
CA THR A 108 5.00 8.47 12.02
C THR A 108 5.52 7.70 13.23
N ASP A 109 5.54 6.38 13.14
CA ASP A 109 6.01 5.56 14.25
C ASP A 109 7.50 5.73 14.47
N VAL A 110 8.28 5.72 13.41
CA VAL A 110 9.73 5.83 13.51
C VAL A 110 10.13 7.21 14.01
N GLU A 111 9.53 8.25 13.47
CA GLU A 111 9.85 9.60 13.90
C GLU A 111 9.48 9.85 15.35
N ALA A 112 8.36 9.33 15.77
CA ALA A 112 7.94 9.46 17.16
C ALA A 112 8.95 8.81 18.08
N LYS A 113 9.43 7.63 17.73
CA LYS A 113 10.42 6.93 18.54
C LYS A 113 11.75 7.66 18.56
N LYS A 114 12.17 8.19 17.41
CA LYS A 114 13.40 8.94 17.34
C LYS A 114 13.33 10.19 18.20
N ASN A 115 12.24 10.90 18.12
CA ASN A 115 12.06 12.12 18.90
C ASN A 115 12.01 11.82 20.39
N SER A 116 11.40 10.72 20.75
CA SER A 116 11.36 10.30 22.15
C SER A 116 12.74 9.97 22.68
N GLY A 117 13.58 9.38 21.83
CA GLY A 117 14.92 8.98 22.22
C GLY A 117 15.92 10.12 22.20
N LYS A 118 15.53 11.27 21.69
CA LYS A 118 16.39 12.42 21.61
C LYS A 118 15.85 13.53 22.48
N PRO A 119 16.41 13.72 23.65
CA PRO A 119 15.87 14.70 24.58
C PRO A 119 15.75 16.07 23.99
N THR A 120 16.62 16.44 23.13
CA THR A 120 16.56 17.75 22.60
C THR A 120 15.97 17.75 21.26
N GLY A 121 15.58 16.66 20.81
CA GLY A 121 15.12 16.63 19.48
C GLY A 121 16.13 17.15 18.57
N ASN A 122 17.13 17.44 19.12
CA ASN A 122 18.12 18.03 18.41
C ASN A 122 18.91 17.28 18.11
#